data_822a57fc4aeaf62dadeddf8b129196b1
#
_entry.id   822a57fc4aeaf62dadeddf8b129196b1
#
_cell.length_a   1.000
_cell.length_b   1.000
_cell.length_c   1.000
_cell.angle_alpha   90.00
_cell.angle_beta   90.00
_cell.angle_gamma   90.00
#
_symmetry.space_group_name_H-M   'P 1'
#
loop_
_entity.id
_entity.type
_entity.pdbx_description
1 polymer ?
#
loop_
_entity_poly.entity_id
_entity_poly.type
_entity_poly.pdbx_seq_one_letter_code
_entity_poly.pdbx_strand_id
1 'polypeptide(L)'
;MATIAFGMGIDKADVRFVAHTSLPKSIENYVQEIGRAGRDGQKAEAWLCFSGGDAFFQKKRIAESEAEDWYKNLSEVKQDVMQGYAESTECRRNLLLAYFGEKSKEKCGQCDNCRVTEKSWDASTAVKKFLSTVWRSY
;
A
#
# COMPACT_ATOMS: atom_id res chain seq x y z
N MET A 1 22.24 0.66 -5.99
CA MET A 1 20.99 -0.14 -5.94
C MET A 1 21.15 -1.17 -4.84
N ALA A 2 20.23 -1.22 -3.89
CA ALA A 2 20.28 -2.16 -2.77
C ALA A 2 18.94 -2.93 -2.73
N THR A 3 19.00 -4.19 -2.36
CA THR A 3 17.85 -5.09 -2.25
C THR A 3 17.35 -5.20 -0.79
N ILE A 4 16.85 -6.33 -0.37
CA ILE A 4 16.31 -6.61 0.98
C ILE A 4 17.30 -6.23 2.11
N ALA A 5 18.61 -6.29 1.87
CA ALA A 5 19.63 -5.82 2.81
C ALA A 5 19.57 -4.30 3.09
N PHE A 6 18.80 -3.53 2.33
CA PHE A 6 18.53 -2.12 2.60
C PHE A 6 17.80 -1.90 3.95
N GLY A 7 17.24 -2.96 4.51
CA GLY A 7 16.57 -2.96 5.82
C GLY A 7 17.51 -2.82 7.03
N MET A 8 18.81 -3.12 6.92
CA MET A 8 19.72 -3.10 8.05
C MET A 8 20.88 -2.12 7.82
N GLY A 9 20.91 -1.01 8.56
CA GLY A 9 22.10 -0.22 8.79
C GLY A 9 22.56 0.75 7.69
N ILE A 10 21.75 1.01 6.64
CA ILE A 10 22.09 2.07 5.68
C ILE A 10 21.58 3.41 6.22
N ASP A 11 22.52 4.19 6.76
CA ASP A 11 22.27 5.56 7.22
C ASP A 11 22.84 6.56 6.21
N LYS A 12 22.32 6.51 4.97
CA LYS A 12 22.67 7.43 3.90
C LYS A 12 21.63 8.54 3.84
N ALA A 13 22.02 9.77 4.14
CA ALA A 13 21.10 10.91 4.24
C ALA A 13 20.51 11.33 2.89
N ASP A 14 21.26 11.13 1.80
CA ASP A 14 20.94 11.60 0.45
C ASP A 14 20.18 10.59 -0.43
N VAL A 15 19.45 9.66 0.15
CA VAL A 15 18.56 8.74 -0.60
C VAL A 15 17.42 9.56 -1.22
N ARG A 16 17.32 9.54 -2.56
CA ARG A 16 16.35 10.34 -3.31
C ARG A 16 15.07 9.59 -3.63
N PHE A 17 15.10 8.26 -3.65
CA PHE A 17 13.88 7.47 -3.86
C PHE A 17 13.99 6.09 -3.20
N VAL A 18 12.84 5.56 -2.83
CA VAL A 18 12.66 4.16 -2.42
C VAL A 18 11.59 3.54 -3.32
N ALA A 19 11.92 2.44 -3.97
CA ALA A 19 11.00 1.74 -4.85
C ALA A 19 10.73 0.32 -4.33
N HIS A 20 9.45 0.02 -4.13
CA HIS A 20 8.97 -1.31 -3.82
C HIS A 20 8.43 -1.96 -5.09
N THR A 21 9.04 -3.04 -5.52
CA THR A 21 8.62 -3.82 -6.70
C THR A 21 7.54 -4.86 -6.36
N SER A 22 7.25 -5.04 -5.09
CA SER A 22 6.18 -5.90 -4.57
C SER A 22 5.62 -5.27 -3.30
N LEU A 23 4.43 -5.72 -2.90
CA LEU A 23 3.75 -5.20 -1.72
C LEU A 23 4.55 -5.50 -0.44
N PRO A 24 4.88 -4.50 0.40
CA PRO A 24 5.47 -4.73 1.72
C PRO A 24 4.56 -5.56 2.62
N LYS A 25 5.13 -6.20 3.64
CA LYS A 25 4.38 -7.07 4.55
C LYS A 25 3.35 -6.33 5.42
N SER A 26 3.57 -5.04 5.65
CA SER A 26 2.67 -4.20 6.46
C SER A 26 2.94 -2.71 6.22
N ILE A 27 2.02 -1.87 6.69
CA ILE A 27 2.18 -0.40 6.67
C ILE A 27 3.41 0.03 7.47
N GLU A 28 3.69 -0.60 8.61
CA GLU A 28 4.84 -0.25 9.44
C GLU A 28 6.16 -0.51 8.70
N ASN A 29 6.29 -1.67 8.04
CA ASN A 29 7.45 -1.96 7.21
C ASN A 29 7.59 -0.94 6.07
N TYR A 30 6.49 -0.64 5.38
CA TYR A 30 6.48 0.35 4.30
C TYR A 30 6.97 1.72 4.79
N VAL A 31 6.38 2.23 5.88
CA VAL A 31 6.77 3.54 6.45
C VAL A 31 8.22 3.56 6.92
N GLN A 32 8.69 2.47 7.55
CA GLN A 32 10.07 2.34 7.98
C GLN A 32 11.05 2.38 6.79
N GLU A 33 10.69 1.77 5.68
CA GLU A 33 11.52 1.71 4.47
C GLU A 33 11.52 3.05 3.72
N ILE A 34 10.36 3.66 3.48
CA ILE A 34 10.28 4.97 2.82
C ILE A 34 10.87 6.10 3.68
N GLY A 35 10.82 5.99 5.01
CA GLY A 35 11.43 6.92 5.95
C GLY A 35 12.96 6.98 5.90
N ARG A 36 13.59 6.13 5.07
CA ARG A 36 15.03 6.20 4.79
C ARG A 36 15.39 7.22 3.72
N ALA A 37 14.41 7.65 2.92
CA ALA A 37 14.62 8.66 1.89
C ALA A 37 14.47 10.07 2.45
N GLY A 38 15.29 11.01 1.95
CA GLY A 38 15.19 12.44 2.26
C GLY A 38 15.55 12.81 3.70
N ARG A 39 16.41 12.05 4.39
CA ARG A 39 16.86 12.37 5.77
C ARG A 39 17.61 13.68 5.88
N ASP A 40 18.13 14.18 4.78
CA ASP A 40 18.77 15.51 4.68
C ASP A 40 17.77 16.65 4.48
N GLY A 41 16.47 16.38 4.56
CA GLY A 41 15.40 17.36 4.35
C GLY A 41 15.11 17.69 2.88
N GLN A 42 15.84 17.09 1.93
CA GLN A 42 15.60 17.29 0.51
C GLN A 42 14.44 16.42 0.01
N LYS A 43 13.86 16.81 -1.12
CA LYS A 43 12.78 16.04 -1.75
C LYS A 43 13.23 14.62 -2.06
N ALA A 44 12.37 13.67 -1.73
CA ALA A 44 12.55 12.27 -2.05
C ALA A 44 11.20 11.67 -2.46
N GLU A 45 11.25 10.57 -3.21
CA GLU A 45 10.06 9.91 -3.75
C GLU A 45 9.96 8.48 -3.23
N ALA A 46 8.73 8.04 -2.96
CA ALA A 46 8.40 6.66 -2.64
C ALA A 46 7.54 6.08 -3.76
N TRP A 47 7.98 4.96 -4.31
CA TRP A 47 7.28 4.23 -5.37
C TRP A 47 6.83 2.89 -4.84
N LEU A 48 5.59 2.52 -5.14
CA LEU A 48 5.03 1.22 -4.79
C LEU A 48 4.37 0.63 -6.02
N CYS A 49 4.96 -0.46 -6.55
CA CYS A 49 4.31 -1.27 -7.56
C CYS A 49 3.36 -2.25 -6.87
N PHE A 50 2.13 -2.30 -7.34
CA PHE A 50 1.10 -3.20 -6.83
C PHE A 50 0.39 -3.92 -7.97
N SER A 51 0.20 -5.22 -7.79
CA SER A 51 -0.69 -6.03 -8.62
C SER A 51 -1.54 -6.95 -7.74
N GLY A 52 -2.76 -7.26 -8.18
CA GLY A 52 -3.62 -8.24 -7.47
C GLY A 52 -2.98 -9.62 -7.36
N GLY A 53 -2.13 -10.00 -8.34
CA GLY A 53 -1.35 -11.23 -8.29
C GLY A 53 -0.36 -11.26 -7.12
N ASP A 54 0.32 -10.14 -6.86
CA ASP A 54 1.28 -10.05 -5.74
C ASP A 54 0.58 -10.25 -4.39
N ALA A 55 -0.60 -9.65 -4.21
CA ALA A 55 -1.39 -9.83 -2.99
C ALA A 55 -1.79 -11.30 -2.80
N PHE A 56 -2.23 -11.96 -3.86
CA PHE A 56 -2.58 -13.38 -3.82
C PHE A 56 -1.38 -14.26 -3.44
N PHE A 57 -0.21 -14.05 -4.07
CA PHE A 57 1.00 -14.81 -3.75
C PHE A 57 1.49 -14.57 -2.31
N GLN A 58 1.37 -13.35 -1.81
CA GLN A 58 1.73 -13.05 -0.42
C GLN A 58 0.82 -13.80 0.57
N LYS A 59 -0.50 -13.77 0.37
CA LYS A 59 -1.45 -14.54 1.20
C LYS A 59 -1.17 -16.03 1.15
N LYS A 60 -0.91 -16.58 -0.03
CA LYS A 60 -0.53 -17.99 -0.18
C LYS A 60 0.72 -18.33 0.62
N ARG A 61 1.76 -17.50 0.56
CA ARG A 61 3.00 -17.70 1.34
C ARG A 61 2.77 -17.63 2.85
N ILE A 62 1.86 -16.78 3.33
CA ILE A 62 1.49 -16.73 4.75
C ILE A 62 0.80 -18.04 5.15
N ALA A 63 -0.18 -18.50 4.37
CA ALA A 63 -0.92 -19.71 4.63
C ALA A 63 -0.02 -20.96 4.64
N GLU A 64 0.94 -21.05 3.72
CA GLU A 64 1.89 -22.17 3.58
C GLU A 64 3.08 -22.09 4.56
N SER A 65 3.21 -21.02 5.35
CA SER A 65 4.30 -20.90 6.32
C SER A 65 4.13 -21.87 7.49
N GLU A 66 5.24 -22.27 8.14
CA GLU A 66 5.23 -23.10 9.35
C GLU A 66 4.92 -22.31 10.63
N ALA A 67 4.48 -21.04 10.50
CA ALA A 67 4.17 -20.19 11.62
C ALA A 67 2.89 -20.64 12.34
N GLU A 68 2.76 -20.27 13.60
CA GLU A 68 1.55 -20.52 14.39
C GLU A 68 0.34 -19.76 13.84
N ASP A 69 -0.86 -20.30 14.01
CA ASP A 69 -2.09 -19.77 13.42
C ASP A 69 -2.38 -18.32 13.82
N TRP A 70 -2.11 -17.94 15.07
CA TRP A 70 -2.26 -16.55 15.52
C TRP A 70 -1.37 -15.58 14.75
N TYR A 71 -0.13 -16.01 14.40
CA TYR A 71 0.81 -15.19 13.64
C TYR A 71 0.40 -15.10 12.16
N LYS A 72 -0.12 -16.19 11.60
CA LYS A 72 -0.69 -16.19 10.24
C LYS A 72 -1.85 -15.20 10.14
N ASN A 73 -2.82 -15.30 11.05
CA ASN A 73 -3.96 -14.40 11.11
C ASN A 73 -3.53 -12.93 11.25
N LEU A 74 -2.58 -12.63 12.13
CA LEU A 74 -2.05 -11.28 12.27
C LEU A 74 -1.37 -10.78 10.99
N SER A 75 -0.62 -11.66 10.32
CA SER A 75 0.07 -11.34 9.07
C SER A 75 -0.91 -11.08 7.93
N GLU A 76 -1.99 -11.84 7.84
CA GLU A 76 -3.07 -11.64 6.87
C GLU A 76 -3.77 -10.30 7.09
N VAL A 77 -4.14 -9.97 8.33
CA VAL A 77 -4.76 -8.67 8.66
C VAL A 77 -3.84 -7.51 8.26
N LYS A 78 -2.55 -7.58 8.56
CA LYS A 78 -1.58 -6.55 8.17
C LYS A 78 -1.44 -6.44 6.65
N GLN A 79 -1.47 -7.56 5.96
CA GLN A 79 -1.42 -7.61 4.50
C GLN A 79 -2.67 -7.01 3.87
N ASP A 80 -3.86 -7.27 4.42
CA ASP A 80 -5.12 -6.69 3.95
C ASP A 80 -5.15 -5.17 4.10
N VAL A 81 -4.64 -4.66 5.22
CA VAL A 81 -4.50 -3.21 5.43
C VAL A 81 -3.53 -2.59 4.44
N MET A 82 -2.40 -3.24 4.17
CA MET A 82 -1.41 -2.76 3.19
C MET A 82 -1.98 -2.78 1.76
N GLN A 83 -2.74 -3.82 1.41
CA GLN A 83 -3.46 -3.90 0.14
C GLN A 83 -4.49 -2.77 0.02
N GLY A 84 -5.31 -2.56 1.04
CA GLY A 84 -6.29 -1.47 1.07
C GLY A 84 -5.65 -0.10 0.89
N TYR A 85 -4.46 0.12 1.48
CA TYR A 85 -3.67 1.32 1.23
C TYR A 85 -3.26 1.46 -0.24
N ALA A 86 -2.78 0.39 -0.86
CA ALA A 86 -2.35 0.41 -2.27
C ALA A 86 -3.51 0.68 -3.23
N GLU A 87 -4.68 0.11 -2.97
CA GLU A 87 -5.90 0.23 -3.80
C GLU A 87 -6.70 1.51 -3.57
N SER A 88 -6.48 2.19 -2.45
CA SER A 88 -7.25 3.38 -2.09
C SER A 88 -7.03 4.55 -3.06
N THR A 89 -8.07 5.31 -3.29
CA THR A 89 -8.07 6.59 -4.03
C THR A 89 -7.94 7.81 -3.12
N GLU A 90 -7.85 7.60 -1.81
CA GLU A 90 -7.68 8.67 -0.84
C GLU A 90 -6.23 9.17 -0.78
N CYS A 91 -6.03 10.33 -0.14
CA CYS A 91 -4.70 10.90 0.04
C CYS A 91 -3.78 9.92 0.77
N ARG A 92 -2.69 9.49 0.13
CA ARG A 92 -1.73 8.52 0.69
C ARG A 92 -1.21 8.92 2.07
N ARG A 93 -0.86 10.19 2.23
CA ARG A 93 -0.38 10.70 3.51
C ARG A 93 -1.44 10.60 4.61
N ASN A 94 -2.68 10.95 4.29
CA ASN A 94 -3.76 10.91 5.28
C ASN A 94 -4.07 9.48 5.72
N LEU A 95 -4.00 8.51 4.80
CA LEU A 95 -4.15 7.10 5.13
C LEU A 95 -3.06 6.61 6.10
N LEU A 96 -1.79 6.99 5.86
CA LEU A 96 -0.70 6.64 6.77
C LEU A 96 -0.87 7.30 8.13
N LEU A 97 -1.18 8.60 8.18
CA LEU A 97 -1.43 9.30 9.43
C LEU A 97 -2.58 8.68 10.21
N ALA A 98 -3.70 8.36 9.54
CA ALA A 98 -4.85 7.72 10.15
C ALA A 98 -4.52 6.34 10.73
N TYR A 99 -3.68 5.56 10.04
CA TYR A 99 -3.21 4.27 10.53
C TYR A 99 -2.46 4.39 11.86
N PHE A 100 -1.66 5.44 12.03
CA PHE A 100 -0.94 5.73 13.27
C PHE A 100 -1.73 6.57 14.30
N GLY A 101 -3.04 6.75 14.08
CA GLY A 101 -3.92 7.44 15.02
C GLY A 101 -3.95 8.96 14.87
N GLU A 102 -3.26 9.51 13.87
CA GLU A 102 -3.27 10.92 13.57
C GLU A 102 -4.38 11.28 12.56
N LYS A 103 -5.03 12.43 12.76
CA LYS A 103 -6.08 12.90 11.83
C LYS A 103 -5.60 14.15 11.09
N SER A 104 -5.58 14.06 9.77
CA SER A 104 -5.42 15.22 8.89
C SER A 104 -6.67 15.37 8.04
N LYS A 105 -7.21 16.58 7.96
CA LYS A 105 -8.36 16.90 7.10
C LYS A 105 -7.93 17.40 5.72
N GLU A 106 -6.71 17.87 5.60
CA GLU A 106 -6.20 18.46 4.36
C GLU A 106 -5.48 17.44 3.49
N LYS A 107 -5.75 17.46 2.20
CA LYS A 107 -5.01 16.66 1.22
C LYS A 107 -3.57 17.16 1.13
N CYS A 108 -2.61 16.24 1.02
CA CYS A 108 -1.19 16.62 0.98
C CYS A 108 -0.77 17.35 -0.32
N GLY A 109 -1.55 17.26 -1.40
CA GLY A 109 -1.26 17.88 -2.70
C GLY A 109 -0.08 17.28 -3.48
N GLN A 110 0.65 16.33 -2.90
CA GLN A 110 1.91 15.82 -3.46
C GLN A 110 1.88 14.34 -3.85
N CYS A 111 1.01 13.53 -3.26
CA CYS A 111 0.90 12.11 -3.61
C CYS A 111 0.18 11.92 -4.96
N ASP A 112 0.29 10.72 -5.52
CA ASP A 112 -0.38 10.29 -6.75
C ASP A 112 -1.88 10.63 -6.73
N ASN A 113 -2.61 10.17 -5.71
CA ASN A 113 -4.05 10.40 -5.57
C ASN A 113 -4.45 11.88 -5.40
N CYS A 114 -3.53 12.74 -4.97
CA CYS A 114 -3.79 14.19 -4.91
C CYS A 114 -3.51 14.90 -6.23
N ARG A 115 -2.57 14.36 -7.04
CA ARG A 115 -2.16 14.94 -8.32
C ARG A 115 -3.03 14.50 -9.49
N VAL A 116 -3.53 13.26 -9.43
CA VAL A 116 -4.43 12.72 -10.45
C VAL A 116 -5.82 13.32 -10.26
N THR A 117 -6.29 14.03 -11.27
CA THR A 117 -7.62 14.64 -11.32
C THR A 117 -8.63 13.73 -12.02
N GLU A 118 -8.43 12.41 -12.00
CA GLU A 118 -9.42 11.50 -12.56
C GLU A 118 -10.73 11.62 -11.78
N LYS A 119 -11.78 11.96 -12.51
CA LYS A 119 -13.12 12.04 -11.94
C LYS A 119 -13.59 10.62 -11.67
N SER A 120 -13.63 10.23 -10.39
CA SER A 120 -14.37 9.03 -10.02
C SER A 120 -15.86 9.23 -10.38
N TRP A 121 -16.48 8.21 -10.95
CA TRP A 121 -17.90 8.22 -11.26
C TRP A 121 -18.60 7.13 -10.41
N ASP A 122 -19.87 7.37 -10.08
CA ASP A 122 -20.66 6.37 -9.39
C ASP A 122 -21.04 5.22 -10.33
N ALA A 123 -20.33 4.10 -10.17
CA ALA A 123 -20.55 2.89 -10.95
C ALA A 123 -21.73 2.03 -10.47
N SER A 124 -22.45 2.41 -9.41
CA SER A 124 -23.48 1.60 -8.77
C SER A 124 -24.54 1.08 -9.76
N THR A 125 -24.98 1.93 -10.69
CA THR A 125 -25.95 1.53 -11.71
C THR A 125 -25.36 0.55 -12.72
N ALA A 126 -24.11 0.74 -13.15
CA ALA A 126 -23.44 -0.16 -14.08
C ALA A 126 -23.20 -1.53 -13.44
N VAL A 127 -22.75 -1.55 -12.20
CA VAL A 127 -22.53 -2.78 -11.41
C VAL A 127 -23.84 -3.53 -11.21
N LYS A 128 -24.94 -2.85 -10.83
CA LYS A 128 -26.27 -3.49 -10.69
C LYS A 128 -26.75 -4.12 -12.00
N LYS A 129 -26.59 -3.43 -13.13
CA LYS A 129 -26.94 -3.97 -14.45
C LYS A 129 -26.10 -5.19 -14.78
N PHE A 130 -24.80 -5.13 -14.58
CA PHE A 130 -23.88 -6.25 -14.82
C PHE A 130 -24.27 -7.47 -13.97
N LEU A 131 -24.41 -7.29 -12.66
CA LEU A 131 -24.81 -8.37 -11.75
C LEU A 131 -26.18 -8.96 -12.09
N SER A 132 -27.16 -8.13 -12.50
CA SER A 132 -28.47 -8.59 -12.94
C SER A 132 -28.40 -9.44 -14.21
N THR A 133 -27.47 -9.12 -15.12
CA THR A 133 -27.24 -9.90 -16.33
C THR A 133 -26.67 -11.26 -15.99
N VAL A 134 -25.64 -11.29 -15.15
CA VAL A 134 -25.03 -12.54 -14.68
C VAL A 134 -26.06 -13.43 -13.99
N TRP A 135 -26.87 -12.87 -13.07
CA TRP A 135 -27.92 -13.61 -12.35
C TRP A 135 -28.98 -14.23 -13.27
N ARG A 136 -29.31 -13.57 -14.38
CA ARG A 136 -30.32 -14.08 -15.35
C ARG A 136 -29.77 -15.11 -16.32
N SER A 137 -28.44 -15.25 -16.38
CA SER A 137 -27.76 -16.17 -17.28
C SER A 137 -27.47 -17.53 -16.63
N TYR A 138 -27.74 -17.65 -15.33
CA TYR A 138 -27.70 -18.88 -14.54
C TYR A 138 -29.09 -19.35 -14.15
#